data_05b9adb22616039bb983cbd6e693ad14
#
_entry.id   05b9adb22616039bb983cbd6e693ad14
#
_cell.length_a   1.000
_cell.length_b   1.000
_cell.length_c   1.000
_cell.angle_alpha   90.00
_cell.angle_beta   90.00
_cell.angle_gamma   90.00
#
_symmetry.space_group_name_H-M   'P 1'
#
loop_
_entity.id
_entity.type
_entity.pdbx_description
1 polymer ?
#
loop_
_entity_poly.entity_id
_entity_poly.type
_entity_poly.pdbx_seq_one_letter_code
_entity_poly.pdbx_strand_id
1 'polypeptide(L)'
;MDLQRIRYRKNEAQEFRALTERLVGESGLDIELPYESPGVQHLMKYFYVLVGILVLLTIGLVAFIFYVNGGKSENFMITLSNEEMLVFFPLVIVWMFGMFFAKALDARNQLFIQKDIRALLPVAQEALEALSGNENDHVRRAQLLVKKYKTYGL
;
A
#
# COMPACT_ATOMS: atom_id res chain seq x y z
N MET A 1 -12.26 -17.32 12.89
CA MET A 1 -11.52 -16.11 13.32
C MET A 1 -11.06 -15.41 12.04
N ASP A 2 -11.92 -14.52 11.51
CA ASP A 2 -11.64 -13.79 10.27
C ASP A 2 -10.53 -12.78 10.56
N LEU A 3 -9.32 -13.14 10.17
CA LEU A 3 -8.24 -12.17 9.99
C LEU A 3 -8.63 -11.29 8.77
N GLN A 4 -9.59 -10.38 8.97
CA GLN A 4 -9.75 -9.26 8.06
C GLN A 4 -8.36 -8.66 7.93
N ARG A 5 -7.75 -8.80 6.73
CA ARG A 5 -6.46 -8.21 6.41
C ARG A 5 -6.58 -6.70 6.61
N ILE A 6 -6.16 -6.24 7.78
CA ILE A 6 -6.14 -4.83 8.13
C ILE A 6 -5.21 -4.16 7.11
N ARG A 7 -5.79 -3.31 6.28
CA ARG A 7 -5.02 -2.56 5.28
C ARG A 7 -4.66 -1.21 5.88
N TYR A 8 -3.39 -1.02 6.17
CA TYR A 8 -2.89 0.25 6.66
C TYR A 8 -2.86 1.27 5.52
N ARG A 9 -3.49 2.43 5.72
CA ARG A 9 -3.49 3.51 4.74
C ARG A 9 -2.23 4.36 4.93
N LYS A 10 -1.47 4.56 3.85
CA LYS A 10 -0.25 5.37 3.87
C LYS A 10 -0.51 6.78 4.41
N ASN A 11 -1.59 7.41 3.98
CA ASN A 11 -1.96 8.77 4.41
C ASN A 11 -2.23 8.84 5.92
N GLU A 12 -2.89 7.82 6.51
CA GLU A 12 -3.12 7.76 7.95
C GLU A 12 -1.81 7.54 8.73
N ALA A 13 -0.89 6.76 8.19
CA ALA A 13 0.43 6.55 8.82
C ALA A 13 1.26 7.83 8.81
N GLN A 14 1.23 8.60 7.72
CA GLN A 14 1.89 9.89 7.62
C GLN A 14 1.23 10.93 8.55
N GLU A 15 -0.10 10.96 8.61
CA GLU A 15 -0.84 11.79 9.56
C GLU A 15 -0.46 11.44 11.01
N PHE A 16 -0.40 10.14 11.33
CA PHE A 16 -0.02 9.68 12.66
C PHE A 16 1.41 10.10 13.03
N ARG A 17 2.34 10.02 12.08
CA ARG A 17 3.71 10.50 12.28
C ARG A 17 3.76 11.99 12.53
N ALA A 18 3.12 12.79 11.69
CA ALA A 18 3.09 14.26 11.84
C ALA A 18 2.44 14.68 13.17
N LEU A 19 1.38 13.98 13.61
CA LEU A 19 0.76 14.21 14.91
C LEU A 19 1.71 13.84 16.05
N THR A 20 2.42 12.72 15.94
CA THR A 20 3.39 12.28 16.96
C THR A 20 4.55 13.28 17.09
N GLU A 21 5.09 13.76 15.98
CA GLU A 21 6.13 14.82 15.94
C GLU A 21 5.66 16.08 16.67
N ARG A 22 4.44 16.49 16.39
CA ARG A 22 3.84 17.67 17.05
C ARG A 22 3.63 17.46 18.56
N LEU A 23 3.13 16.29 18.95
CA LEU A 23 2.93 15.94 20.37
C LEU A 23 4.26 15.93 21.14
N VAL A 24 5.31 15.36 20.57
CA VAL A 24 6.65 15.37 21.17
C VAL A 24 7.16 16.79 21.34
N GLY A 25 7.02 17.65 20.31
CA GLY A 25 7.39 19.05 20.39
C GLY A 25 6.62 19.84 21.46
N GLU A 26 5.32 19.58 21.63
CA GLU A 26 4.46 20.25 22.63
C GLU A 26 4.64 19.70 24.06
N SER A 27 5.01 18.41 24.19
CA SER A 27 5.23 17.78 25.50
C SER A 27 6.53 18.20 26.17
N GLY A 28 7.47 18.78 25.42
CA GLY A 28 8.80 19.11 25.89
C GLY A 28 9.68 17.91 26.25
N LEU A 29 9.27 16.71 25.82
CA LEU A 29 10.04 15.49 26.00
C LEU A 29 11.19 15.43 25.00
N ASP A 30 12.39 15.10 25.47
CA ASP A 30 13.55 14.86 24.62
C ASP A 30 13.56 13.41 24.11
N ILE A 31 12.61 13.11 23.22
CA ILE A 31 12.45 11.77 22.64
C ILE A 31 12.84 11.84 21.18
N GLU A 32 13.83 11.03 20.78
CA GLU A 32 14.17 10.85 19.39
C GLU A 32 13.06 10.04 18.67
N LEU A 33 12.52 10.64 17.61
CA LEU A 33 11.54 9.97 16.77
C LEU A 33 12.21 8.83 15.98
N PRO A 34 11.57 7.66 15.91
CA PRO A 34 12.10 6.56 15.12
C PRO A 34 12.26 6.97 13.65
N TYR A 35 13.41 6.57 13.09
CA TYR A 35 13.76 6.88 11.70
C TYR A 35 12.70 6.35 10.74
N GLU A 36 12.23 7.20 9.83
CA GLU A 36 11.32 6.78 8.76
C GLU A 36 12.06 5.83 7.81
N SER A 37 11.52 4.64 7.62
CA SER A 37 12.12 3.67 6.70
C SER A 37 12.13 4.22 5.27
N PRO A 38 13.28 4.53 4.67
CA PRO A 38 13.36 5.10 3.32
C PRO A 38 12.81 4.17 2.24
N GLY A 39 12.68 2.88 2.57
CA GLY A 39 12.17 1.85 1.67
C GLY A 39 10.74 2.06 1.19
N VAL A 40 9.89 2.74 1.97
CA VAL A 40 8.47 2.92 1.64
C VAL A 40 8.30 3.82 0.42
N GLN A 41 9.02 4.93 0.33
CA GLN A 41 8.87 5.88 -0.78
C GLN A 41 9.38 5.31 -2.11
N HIS A 42 10.51 4.64 -2.11
CA HIS A 42 11.07 4.00 -3.31
C HIS A 42 10.19 2.84 -3.79
N LEU A 43 9.71 1.98 -2.89
CA LEU A 43 8.83 0.87 -3.23
C LEU A 43 7.50 1.33 -3.85
N MET A 44 6.91 2.41 -3.37
CA MET A 44 5.69 2.96 -3.96
C MET A 44 5.92 3.48 -5.37
N LYS A 45 7.06 4.11 -5.65
CA LYS A 45 7.40 4.57 -7.00
C LYS A 45 7.48 3.38 -7.98
N TYR A 46 8.17 2.31 -7.60
CA TYR A 46 8.25 1.09 -8.42
C TYR A 46 6.90 0.40 -8.57
N PHE A 47 6.06 0.41 -7.54
CA PHE A 47 4.71 -0.12 -7.61
C PHE A 47 3.86 0.59 -8.67
N TYR A 48 3.85 1.92 -8.69
CA TYR A 48 3.09 2.68 -9.70
C TYR A 48 3.60 2.46 -11.12
N VAL A 49 4.92 2.39 -11.30
CA VAL A 49 5.53 2.06 -12.61
C VAL A 49 5.08 0.67 -13.05
N LEU A 50 5.15 -0.33 -12.17
CA LEU A 50 4.73 -1.69 -12.47
C LEU A 50 3.24 -1.76 -12.82
N VAL A 51 2.38 -1.09 -12.07
CA VAL A 51 0.93 -1.03 -12.36
C VAL A 51 0.70 -0.37 -13.73
N GLY A 52 1.42 0.70 -14.06
CA GLY A 52 1.34 1.33 -15.38
C GLY A 52 1.69 0.38 -16.51
N ILE A 53 2.79 -0.38 -16.37
CA ILE A 53 3.20 -1.41 -17.34
C ILE A 53 2.12 -2.50 -17.48
N LEU A 54 1.54 -2.97 -16.38
CA LEU A 54 0.48 -3.98 -16.39
C LEU A 54 -0.78 -3.49 -17.08
N VAL A 55 -1.16 -2.24 -16.90
CA VAL A 55 -2.30 -1.62 -17.60
C VAL A 55 -2.04 -1.58 -19.11
N LEU A 56 -0.84 -1.15 -19.53
CA LEU A 56 -0.47 -1.13 -20.94
C LEU A 56 -0.46 -2.53 -21.56
N LEU A 57 0.07 -3.54 -20.84
CA LEU A 57 0.04 -4.94 -21.29
C LEU A 57 -1.40 -5.46 -21.40
N THR A 58 -2.29 -5.08 -20.47
CA THR A 58 -3.71 -5.48 -20.53
C THR A 58 -4.40 -4.88 -21.75
N ILE A 59 -4.16 -3.60 -22.02
CA ILE A 59 -4.69 -2.94 -23.23
C ILE A 59 -4.17 -3.62 -24.49
N GLY A 60 -2.86 -3.93 -24.53
CA GLY A 60 -2.24 -4.65 -25.64
C GLY A 60 -2.83 -6.04 -25.86
N LEU A 61 -3.06 -6.80 -24.80
CA LEU A 61 -3.72 -8.11 -24.85
C LEU A 61 -5.14 -8.02 -25.40
N VAL A 62 -5.93 -7.07 -24.90
CA VAL A 62 -7.31 -6.85 -25.35
C VAL A 62 -7.32 -6.47 -26.84
N ALA A 63 -6.45 -5.54 -27.24
CA ALA A 63 -6.33 -5.14 -28.66
C ALA A 63 -5.90 -6.30 -29.55
N PHE A 64 -4.97 -7.15 -29.10
CA PHE A 64 -4.53 -8.33 -29.81
C PHE A 64 -5.68 -9.34 -29.99
N ILE A 65 -6.44 -9.63 -28.93
CA ILE A 65 -7.62 -10.50 -28.98
C ILE A 65 -8.65 -9.96 -29.99
N PHE A 66 -8.87 -8.65 -29.97
CA PHE A 66 -9.81 -8.00 -30.90
C PHE A 66 -9.34 -8.06 -32.34
N TYR A 67 -8.05 -7.92 -32.57
CA TYR A 67 -7.42 -8.05 -33.91
C TYR A 67 -7.57 -9.47 -34.46
N VAL A 68 -7.23 -10.49 -33.66
CA VAL A 68 -7.31 -11.91 -34.05
C VAL A 68 -8.75 -12.33 -34.36
N ASN A 69 -9.73 -11.82 -33.60
CA ASN A 69 -11.16 -12.11 -33.83
C ASN A 69 -11.77 -11.30 -34.99
N GLY A 70 -10.96 -10.59 -35.78
CA GLY A 70 -11.43 -9.79 -36.93
C GLY A 70 -12.46 -8.71 -36.57
N GLY A 71 -12.44 -8.21 -35.33
CA GLY A 71 -13.38 -7.20 -34.83
C GLY A 71 -14.81 -7.72 -34.57
N LYS A 72 -15.07 -9.01 -34.73
CA LYS A 72 -16.40 -9.60 -34.48
C LYS A 72 -16.53 -10.06 -33.03
N SER A 73 -17.41 -9.42 -32.29
CA SER A 73 -17.71 -9.69 -30.88
C SER A 73 -18.55 -10.96 -30.61
N GLU A 74 -19.00 -11.67 -31.64
CA GLU A 74 -20.06 -12.64 -31.48
C GLU A 74 -19.63 -14.04 -31.00
N ASN A 75 -18.36 -14.39 -31.10
CA ASN A 75 -17.86 -15.70 -30.64
C ASN A 75 -16.66 -15.52 -29.71
N PHE A 76 -16.88 -15.69 -28.41
CA PHE A 76 -15.85 -15.68 -27.37
C PHE A 76 -14.90 -16.90 -27.41
N MET A 77 -15.03 -17.78 -28.38
CA MET A 77 -14.07 -18.86 -28.59
C MET A 77 -12.92 -18.36 -29.46
N ILE A 78 -11.83 -18.01 -28.80
CA ILE A 78 -10.56 -17.65 -29.45
C ILE A 78 -9.97 -18.90 -30.09
N THR A 79 -10.16 -19.07 -31.41
CA THR A 79 -9.40 -20.04 -32.19
C THR A 79 -8.09 -19.40 -32.61
N LEU A 80 -7.08 -19.47 -31.72
CA LEU A 80 -5.73 -19.01 -32.05
C LEU A 80 -5.04 -20.02 -32.95
N SER A 81 -4.42 -19.56 -34.01
CA SER A 81 -3.48 -20.35 -34.80
C SER A 81 -2.22 -20.67 -33.96
N ASN A 82 -1.45 -21.68 -34.36
CA ASN A 82 -0.23 -22.05 -33.63
C ASN A 82 0.78 -20.88 -33.54
N GLU A 83 0.83 -20.03 -34.55
CA GLU A 83 1.72 -18.85 -34.55
C GLU A 83 1.24 -17.76 -33.57
N GLU A 84 -0.07 -17.53 -33.50
CA GLU A 84 -0.67 -16.59 -32.57
C GLU A 84 -0.55 -17.07 -31.12
N MET A 85 -0.63 -18.37 -30.87
CA MET A 85 -0.37 -18.97 -29.56
C MET A 85 1.05 -18.70 -29.07
N LEU A 86 2.06 -18.75 -29.94
CA LEU A 86 3.45 -18.48 -29.59
C LEU A 86 3.67 -17.02 -29.09
N VAL A 87 2.84 -16.08 -29.52
CA VAL A 87 2.89 -14.69 -29.05
C VAL A 87 1.99 -14.49 -27.82
N PHE A 88 0.83 -15.09 -27.82
CA PHE A 88 -0.17 -14.89 -26.76
C PHE A 88 0.26 -15.48 -25.41
N PHE A 89 0.76 -16.73 -25.39
CA PHE A 89 1.15 -17.39 -24.16
C PHE A 89 2.25 -16.65 -23.37
N PRO A 90 3.36 -16.22 -23.98
CA PRO A 90 4.36 -15.43 -23.27
C PRO A 90 3.82 -14.12 -22.68
N LEU A 91 2.93 -13.43 -23.40
CA LEU A 91 2.30 -12.20 -22.90
C LEU A 91 1.43 -12.44 -21.67
N VAL A 92 0.62 -13.52 -21.68
CA VAL A 92 -0.19 -13.93 -20.53
C VAL A 92 0.70 -14.28 -19.34
N ILE A 93 1.79 -15.03 -19.57
CA ILE A 93 2.74 -15.41 -18.53
C ILE A 93 3.37 -14.17 -17.91
N VAL A 94 3.87 -13.23 -18.72
CA VAL A 94 4.45 -11.96 -18.23
C VAL A 94 3.42 -11.17 -17.43
N TRP A 95 2.18 -11.11 -17.89
CA TRP A 95 1.09 -10.44 -17.19
C TRP A 95 0.80 -11.09 -15.83
N MET A 96 0.72 -12.42 -15.76
CA MET A 96 0.51 -13.16 -14.52
C MET A 96 1.64 -12.93 -13.52
N PHE A 97 2.91 -13.01 -13.97
CA PHE A 97 4.06 -12.72 -13.12
C PHE A 97 4.06 -11.27 -12.62
N GLY A 98 3.71 -10.32 -13.50
CA GLY A 98 3.59 -8.91 -13.13
C GLY A 98 2.54 -8.68 -12.04
N MET A 99 1.36 -9.31 -12.16
CA MET A 99 0.30 -9.24 -11.14
C MET A 99 0.74 -9.85 -9.81
N PHE A 100 1.46 -10.97 -9.84
CA PHE A 100 1.98 -11.61 -8.64
C PHE A 100 3.02 -10.72 -7.96
N PHE A 101 3.91 -10.12 -8.74
CA PHE A 101 4.93 -9.21 -8.24
C PHE A 101 4.33 -7.93 -7.65
N ALA A 102 3.29 -7.37 -8.28
CA ALA A 102 2.56 -6.23 -7.75
C ALA A 102 1.93 -6.53 -6.37
N LYS A 103 1.32 -7.70 -6.21
CA LYS A 103 0.78 -8.15 -4.91
C LYS A 103 1.87 -8.33 -3.85
N ALA A 104 3.04 -8.86 -4.24
CA ALA A 104 4.17 -9.03 -3.33
C ALA A 104 4.73 -7.67 -2.88
N LEU A 105 4.83 -6.69 -3.79
CA LEU A 105 5.24 -5.33 -3.45
C LEU A 105 4.25 -4.63 -2.52
N ASP A 106 2.93 -4.77 -2.77
CA ASP A 106 1.89 -4.21 -1.89
C ASP A 106 1.98 -4.83 -0.49
N ALA A 107 2.12 -6.15 -0.39
CA ALA A 107 2.27 -6.84 0.89
C ALA A 107 3.52 -6.35 1.65
N ARG A 108 4.65 -6.19 0.96
CA ARG A 108 5.89 -5.66 1.56
C ARG A 108 5.72 -4.21 2.03
N ASN A 109 5.03 -3.39 1.25
CA ASN A 109 4.72 -2.01 1.64
C ASN A 109 3.86 -1.96 2.91
N GLN A 110 2.85 -2.84 3.02
CA GLN A 110 2.01 -2.95 4.23
C GLN A 110 2.84 -3.32 5.47
N LEU A 111 3.83 -4.21 5.33
CA LEU A 111 4.74 -4.58 6.43
C LEU A 111 5.61 -3.39 6.88
N PHE A 112 6.10 -2.56 5.96
CA PHE A 112 6.86 -1.37 6.32
C PHE A 112 6.00 -0.35 7.06
N ILE A 113 4.80 -0.06 6.56
CA ILE A 113 3.85 0.85 7.23
C ILE A 113 3.52 0.34 8.64
N GLN A 114 3.27 -0.95 8.78
CA GLN A 114 3.02 -1.59 10.08
C GLN A 114 4.20 -1.42 11.05
N LYS A 115 5.43 -1.63 10.56
CA LYS A 115 6.65 -1.47 11.35
C LYS A 115 6.83 -0.03 11.84
N ASP A 116 6.61 0.94 10.96
CA ASP A 116 6.72 2.37 11.29
C ASP A 116 5.67 2.78 12.34
N ILE A 117 4.42 2.37 12.18
CA ILE A 117 3.35 2.63 13.17
C ILE A 117 3.70 2.00 14.51
N ARG A 118 4.17 0.73 14.51
CA ARG A 118 4.55 0.03 15.74
C ARG A 118 5.70 0.73 16.48
N ALA A 119 6.66 1.30 15.76
CA ALA A 119 7.76 2.07 16.35
C ALA A 119 7.30 3.42 16.91
N LEU A 120 6.34 4.09 16.26
CA LEU A 120 5.80 5.38 16.69
C LEU A 120 4.82 5.26 17.86
N LEU A 121 4.16 4.12 18.01
CA LEU A 121 3.06 3.93 18.97
C LEU A 121 3.46 4.20 20.43
N PRO A 122 4.59 3.68 20.96
CA PRO A 122 5.04 3.98 22.33
C PRO A 122 5.38 5.46 22.50
N VAL A 123 6.04 6.07 21.54
CA VAL A 123 6.39 7.52 21.57
C VAL A 123 5.14 8.38 21.62
N ALA A 124 4.15 8.06 20.78
CA ALA A 124 2.88 8.79 20.77
C ALA A 124 2.13 8.65 22.10
N GLN A 125 2.20 7.48 22.74
CA GLN A 125 1.57 7.26 24.03
C GLN A 125 2.23 8.06 25.13
N GLU A 126 3.55 8.05 25.22
CA GLU A 126 4.31 8.79 26.21
C GLU A 126 4.07 10.31 26.08
N ALA A 127 4.07 10.82 24.83
CA ALA A 127 3.76 12.22 24.58
C ALA A 127 2.31 12.59 24.95
N LEU A 128 1.34 11.68 24.71
CA LEU A 128 -0.07 11.89 25.12
C LEU A 128 -0.25 11.87 26.63
N GLU A 129 0.50 11.03 27.34
CA GLU A 129 0.48 10.99 28.82
C GLU A 129 1.04 12.29 29.41
N ALA A 130 2.12 12.83 28.84
CA ALA A 130 2.69 14.11 29.25
C ALA A 130 1.74 15.30 29.00
N LEU A 131 0.94 15.23 27.93
CA LEU A 131 -0.06 16.25 27.58
C LEU A 131 -1.45 15.95 28.20
N SER A 132 -1.54 15.05 29.18
CA SER A 132 -2.81 14.71 29.84
C SER A 132 -3.41 15.96 30.49
N GLY A 133 -4.52 16.45 29.96
CA GLY A 133 -5.17 17.71 30.37
C GLY A 133 -5.29 18.78 29.28
N ASN A 134 -4.64 18.58 28.15
CA ASN A 134 -4.73 19.51 27.01
C ASN A 134 -5.69 18.91 25.96
N GLU A 135 -6.92 19.44 25.88
CA GLU A 135 -7.97 18.92 24.96
C GLU A 135 -7.91 19.64 23.60
N ASN A 136 -6.75 19.66 22.96
CA ASN A 136 -6.62 20.18 21.59
C ASN A 136 -7.08 19.13 20.56
N ASP A 137 -7.60 19.59 19.41
CA ASP A 137 -8.10 18.71 18.35
C ASP A 137 -7.06 17.69 17.85
N HIS A 138 -5.78 18.08 17.78
CA HIS A 138 -4.70 17.19 17.36
C HIS A 138 -4.39 16.12 18.42
N VAL A 139 -4.47 16.44 19.73
CA VAL A 139 -4.34 15.49 20.85
C VAL A 139 -5.46 14.45 20.76
N ARG A 140 -6.70 14.91 20.61
CA ARG A 140 -7.87 14.04 20.44
C ARG A 140 -7.74 13.13 19.19
N ARG A 141 -7.27 13.69 18.09
CA ARG A 141 -7.04 12.91 16.85
C ARG A 141 -5.97 11.84 17.03
N ALA A 142 -4.86 12.18 17.68
CA ALA A 142 -3.79 11.22 17.99
C ALA A 142 -4.28 10.11 18.93
N GLN A 143 -5.07 10.42 19.97
CA GLN A 143 -5.69 9.42 20.85
C GLN A 143 -6.55 8.43 20.09
N LEU A 144 -7.37 8.91 19.13
CA LEU A 144 -8.18 8.05 18.28
C LEU A 144 -7.34 7.10 17.43
N LEU A 145 -6.24 7.58 16.84
CA LEU A 145 -5.34 6.76 16.04
C LEU A 145 -4.58 5.74 16.91
N VAL A 146 -4.08 6.13 18.07
CA VAL A 146 -3.45 5.22 19.03
C VAL A 146 -4.42 4.12 19.46
N LYS A 147 -5.67 4.47 19.81
CA LYS A 147 -6.70 3.50 20.17
C LYS A 147 -6.99 2.54 19.00
N LYS A 148 -7.11 3.07 17.77
CA LYS A 148 -7.33 2.29 16.56
C LYS A 148 -6.21 1.28 16.34
N TYR A 149 -4.95 1.72 16.41
CA TYR A 149 -3.79 0.84 16.16
C TYR A 149 -3.60 -0.21 17.25
N LYS A 150 -3.87 0.12 18.52
CA LYS A 150 -3.92 -0.88 19.59
C LYS A 150 -5.00 -1.94 19.37
N THR A 151 -6.17 -1.55 18.88
CA THR A 151 -7.24 -2.51 18.54
C THR A 151 -6.82 -3.44 17.40
N TYR A 152 -5.90 -3.00 16.55
CA TYR A 152 -5.34 -3.82 15.45
C TYR A 152 -4.21 -4.75 15.90
N GLY A 153 -3.84 -4.76 17.19
CA GLY A 153 -2.80 -5.63 17.75
C GLY A 153 -1.37 -5.16 17.47
N LEU A 154 -1.19 -3.84 17.30
CA LEU A 154 0.12 -3.19 17.15
C LEU A 154 0.67 -2.75 18.50
#